data_d5ce15bc49a892238aea6c676a186d2c
#
_entry.id   d5ce15bc49a892238aea6c676a186d2c
#
_cell.length_a   1.000
_cell.length_b   1.000
_cell.length_c   1.000
_cell.angle_alpha   90.00
_cell.angle_beta   90.00
_cell.angle_gamma   90.00
#
_symmetry.space_group_name_H-M   'P 1'
#
loop_
_entity.id
_entity.type
_entity.pdbx_description
1 polymer ?
#
loop_
_entity_poly.entity_id
_entity_poly.type
_entity_poly.pdbx_seq_one_letter_code
_entity_poly.pdbx_strand_id
1 'polypeptide(L)'
;MKSYKGTHVAMIGVGFLLEYIFPCVRQLVGEENVAACVMGTSADEAAIPGKEQRLGIRVLYKDNARMLREIQPQIILYGPQPVFAAELAQSVLKPYYDELRAAGRELPDLYVAPPSPVGKFYRELLGQDVHVVNMLPNMLTKIAGQDVAKQGVTAVTYAQGDRWPEEKKTRLHSFFAPYGRTVEVPCDQVMTFLGGQCALQAVTEYVHTIYTAVNRAGCGLTHQKIASAMRALFRARYRYEFPSPIACDKDDVPAKLQGALEKVVVTLYEGVADACMELGMSRRVVDESMISWLDLHLCTLQTEERSDTVRQTANHATKGGVAEMGLRVYYQRIDYPLTQIFSDPDRAQEAFTPELAARLRDAAAYNTKTVQQHGGRLGQGSTQKIHVEQHAMMYALLARAADTYLKDRADGAIHEATVLYGRQRGQRMRARALEKGIPLDMAGYFALREWNPDPGDFDSETEQKAPCLITRQKLCPWTQAWKLFSMEKYGALYCRDVDWAILNGFEPSLRLELESTLSAGACCCRFTYPQACQDAAFEAQQEKWAALAGADAGQPFAYHTAHVYCAFRQVMRDYGEAGEKVMEQAQADFKSYYTERVWNEIAAYFGKFQ
;
A
#
# COMPACT_ATOMS: atom_id res chain seq x y z
N MET A 1 -30.20 -11.81 18.50
CA MET A 1 -28.87 -12.38 18.22
C MET A 1 -28.61 -13.49 19.23
N LYS A 2 -28.20 -14.70 18.75
CA LYS A 2 -27.87 -15.81 19.66
C LYS A 2 -26.66 -15.39 20.49
N SER A 3 -26.72 -15.48 21.82
CA SER A 3 -25.62 -15.15 22.72
C SER A 3 -24.64 -16.33 22.74
N TYR A 4 -23.36 -16.06 22.62
CA TYR A 4 -22.26 -17.03 22.78
C TYR A 4 -21.46 -16.76 24.07
N LYS A 5 -22.11 -16.17 25.07
CA LYS A 5 -21.52 -15.94 26.41
C LYS A 5 -20.96 -17.27 26.95
N GLY A 6 -19.76 -17.22 27.48
CA GLY A 6 -19.04 -18.39 27.96
C GLY A 6 -18.24 -19.15 26.89
N THR A 7 -18.23 -18.71 25.62
CA THR A 7 -17.27 -19.20 24.62
C THR A 7 -15.94 -18.53 24.84
N HIS A 8 -14.90 -19.29 25.14
CA HIS A 8 -13.54 -18.76 25.32
C HIS A 8 -12.85 -18.53 23.97
N VAL A 9 -12.24 -17.36 23.82
CA VAL A 9 -11.56 -16.93 22.59
C VAL A 9 -10.13 -16.51 22.90
N ALA A 10 -9.17 -17.07 22.19
CA ALA A 10 -7.78 -16.62 22.20
C ALA A 10 -7.50 -15.76 20.95
N MET A 11 -6.83 -14.62 21.13
CA MET A 11 -6.42 -13.74 20.05
C MET A 11 -4.88 -13.74 19.94
N ILE A 12 -4.35 -14.28 18.86
CA ILE A 12 -2.90 -14.37 18.58
C ILE A 12 -2.52 -13.35 17.50
N GLY A 13 -1.56 -12.47 17.81
CA GLY A 13 -1.10 -11.45 16.87
C GLY A 13 -2.09 -10.28 16.79
N VAL A 14 -2.38 -9.63 17.92
CA VAL A 14 -3.33 -8.53 18.02
C VAL A 14 -2.75 -7.26 17.42
N GLY A 15 -2.87 -7.16 16.11
CA GLY A 15 -2.59 -5.99 15.30
C GLY A 15 -3.89 -5.34 14.80
N PHE A 16 -3.77 -4.47 13.80
CA PHE A 16 -4.84 -3.66 13.24
C PHE A 16 -6.16 -4.43 13.00
N LEU A 17 -6.12 -5.59 12.33
CA LEU A 17 -7.34 -6.33 11.99
C LEU A 17 -8.03 -6.93 13.23
N LEU A 18 -7.28 -7.56 14.14
CA LEU A 18 -7.89 -8.16 15.33
C LEU A 18 -8.37 -7.10 16.33
N GLU A 19 -7.68 -5.97 16.47
CA GLU A 19 -8.21 -4.83 17.24
C GLU A 19 -9.51 -4.30 16.65
N TYR A 20 -9.62 -4.28 15.32
CA TYR A 20 -10.81 -3.81 14.60
C TYR A 20 -12.05 -4.68 14.86
N ILE A 21 -11.91 -6.01 14.85
CA ILE A 21 -13.03 -6.94 15.07
C ILE A 21 -13.30 -7.19 16.56
N PHE A 22 -12.40 -6.80 17.45
CA PHE A 22 -12.50 -7.08 18.89
C PHE A 22 -13.81 -6.61 19.54
N PRO A 23 -14.35 -5.39 19.26
CA PRO A 23 -15.61 -4.95 19.86
C PRO A 23 -16.76 -5.95 19.65
N CYS A 24 -16.80 -6.58 18.47
CA CYS A 24 -17.82 -7.59 18.16
C CYS A 24 -17.57 -8.90 18.90
N VAL A 25 -16.32 -9.33 18.98
CA VAL A 25 -15.93 -10.51 19.75
C VAL A 25 -16.37 -10.33 21.21
N ARG A 26 -16.00 -9.20 21.83
CA ARG A 26 -16.38 -8.87 23.20
C ARG A 26 -17.89 -8.85 23.43
N GLN A 27 -18.64 -8.26 22.50
CA GLN A 27 -20.10 -8.21 22.61
C GLN A 27 -20.76 -9.59 22.57
N LEU A 28 -20.20 -10.52 21.79
CA LEU A 28 -20.77 -11.86 21.59
C LEU A 28 -20.43 -12.82 22.71
N VAL A 29 -19.21 -12.79 23.24
CA VAL A 29 -18.73 -13.80 24.20
C VAL A 29 -18.55 -13.27 25.63
N GLY A 30 -18.41 -11.96 25.83
CA GLY A 30 -18.04 -11.31 27.09
C GLY A 30 -16.51 -11.11 27.18
N GLU A 31 -16.09 -9.99 27.77
CA GLU A 31 -14.66 -9.63 27.85
C GLU A 31 -13.85 -10.60 28.73
N GLU A 32 -14.50 -11.15 29.75
CA GLU A 32 -13.93 -12.14 30.68
C GLU A 32 -13.55 -13.47 29.98
N ASN A 33 -14.10 -13.73 28.80
CA ASN A 33 -13.87 -14.94 28.01
C ASN A 33 -12.86 -14.73 26.87
N VAL A 34 -12.17 -13.58 26.83
CA VAL A 34 -11.19 -13.26 25.77
C VAL A 34 -9.81 -13.04 26.37
N ALA A 35 -8.81 -13.70 25.78
CA ALA A 35 -7.40 -13.42 26.07
C ALA A 35 -6.65 -13.09 24.79
N ALA A 36 -5.64 -12.23 24.91
CA ALA A 36 -4.87 -11.75 23.77
C ALA A 36 -3.36 -11.85 24.01
N CYS A 37 -2.59 -12.09 22.95
CA CYS A 37 -1.14 -12.09 23.00
C CYS A 37 -0.55 -11.41 21.75
N VAL A 38 0.48 -10.59 21.98
CA VAL A 38 1.25 -9.91 20.94
C VAL A 38 2.62 -10.57 20.81
N MET A 39 3.04 -10.80 19.56
CA MET A 39 4.40 -11.24 19.22
C MET A 39 5.08 -10.13 18.44
N GLY A 40 6.08 -9.48 19.00
CA GLY A 40 6.66 -8.34 18.32
C GLY A 40 7.99 -7.86 18.89
N THR A 41 8.33 -6.62 18.58
CA THR A 41 9.55 -5.92 19.04
C THR A 41 9.35 -5.34 20.44
N SER A 42 10.41 -4.79 21.04
CA SER A 42 10.34 -4.04 22.29
C SER A 42 9.41 -2.81 22.21
N ALA A 43 9.26 -2.22 21.02
CA ALA A 43 8.29 -1.13 20.80
C ALA A 43 6.84 -1.64 20.93
N ASP A 44 6.56 -2.86 20.47
CA ASP A 44 5.25 -3.50 20.66
C ASP A 44 5.02 -3.82 22.14
N GLU A 45 6.04 -4.21 22.89
CA GLU A 45 5.96 -4.42 24.34
C GLU A 45 5.60 -3.12 25.06
N ALA A 46 6.25 -2.02 24.73
CA ALA A 46 5.94 -0.70 25.29
C ALA A 46 4.51 -0.22 24.98
N ALA A 47 3.90 -0.71 23.89
CA ALA A 47 2.54 -0.37 23.50
C ALA A 47 1.45 -1.20 24.20
N ILE A 48 1.79 -2.26 24.94
CA ILE A 48 0.82 -3.15 25.60
C ILE A 48 -0.13 -2.41 26.55
N PRO A 49 0.32 -1.53 27.47
CA PRO A 49 -0.60 -0.82 28.35
C PRO A 49 -1.68 -0.02 27.60
N GLY A 50 -1.32 0.62 26.49
CA GLY A 50 -2.27 1.31 25.63
C GLY A 50 -3.23 0.36 24.90
N LYS A 51 -2.77 -0.83 24.52
CA LYS A 51 -3.65 -1.87 23.95
C LYS A 51 -4.64 -2.42 24.99
N GLU A 52 -4.17 -2.74 26.18
CA GLU A 52 -5.01 -3.20 27.29
C GLU A 52 -6.10 -2.16 27.63
N GLN A 53 -5.73 -0.88 27.69
CA GLN A 53 -6.69 0.20 27.92
C GLN A 53 -7.76 0.27 26.82
N ARG A 54 -7.37 0.16 25.53
CA ARG A 54 -8.33 0.22 24.41
C ARG A 54 -9.22 -1.01 24.34
N LEU A 55 -8.67 -2.19 24.64
CA LEU A 55 -9.38 -3.46 24.52
C LEU A 55 -10.17 -3.79 25.79
N GLY A 56 -9.77 -3.26 26.96
CA GLY A 56 -10.36 -3.58 28.25
C GLY A 56 -10.04 -5.01 28.73
N ILE A 57 -9.03 -5.65 28.15
CA ILE A 57 -8.57 -7.00 28.53
C ILE A 57 -7.06 -7.03 28.71
N ARG A 58 -6.58 -8.05 29.40
CA ARG A 58 -5.15 -8.32 29.54
C ARG A 58 -4.55 -8.78 28.21
N VAL A 59 -3.39 -8.20 27.85
CA VAL A 59 -2.63 -8.58 26.66
C VAL A 59 -1.25 -9.10 27.08
N LEU A 60 -0.97 -10.37 26.78
CA LEU A 60 0.34 -10.94 27.04
C LEU A 60 1.34 -10.57 25.94
N TYR A 61 2.61 -10.58 26.28
CA TYR A 61 3.71 -10.35 25.35
C TYR A 61 4.55 -11.61 25.16
N LYS A 62 4.67 -12.09 23.93
CA LYS A 62 5.45 -13.28 23.52
C LYS A 62 5.18 -14.58 24.31
N ASP A 63 4.03 -14.70 24.93
CA ASP A 63 3.67 -15.87 25.73
C ASP A 63 2.32 -16.47 25.32
N ASN A 64 2.20 -16.80 24.02
CA ASN A 64 1.01 -17.45 23.47
C ASN A 64 0.71 -18.80 24.13
N ALA A 65 1.74 -19.59 24.43
CA ALA A 65 1.58 -20.91 25.03
C ALA A 65 0.90 -20.82 26.41
N ARG A 66 1.30 -19.85 27.23
CA ARG A 66 0.66 -19.57 28.53
C ARG A 66 -0.79 -19.10 28.32
N MET A 67 -1.01 -18.14 27.44
CA MET A 67 -2.35 -17.63 27.14
C MET A 67 -3.32 -18.75 26.75
N LEU A 68 -2.91 -19.63 25.83
CA LEU A 68 -3.75 -20.74 25.36
C LEU A 68 -4.10 -21.74 26.47
N ARG A 69 -3.16 -22.04 27.38
CA ARG A 69 -3.39 -22.93 28.52
C ARG A 69 -4.28 -22.29 29.59
N GLU A 70 -4.14 -20.99 29.84
CA GLU A 70 -4.96 -20.27 30.83
C GLU A 70 -6.41 -20.12 30.36
N ILE A 71 -6.64 -19.65 29.10
CA ILE A 71 -8.00 -19.38 28.60
C ILE A 71 -8.74 -20.64 28.10
N GLN A 72 -8.02 -21.68 27.67
CA GLN A 72 -8.57 -22.90 27.10
C GLN A 72 -9.63 -22.61 26.01
N PRO A 73 -9.24 -22.01 24.87
CA PRO A 73 -10.19 -21.47 23.92
C PRO A 73 -10.96 -22.55 23.16
N GLN A 74 -12.20 -22.26 22.79
CA GLN A 74 -12.96 -22.97 21.75
C GLN A 74 -12.76 -22.34 20.36
N ILE A 75 -12.28 -21.07 20.32
CA ILE A 75 -11.96 -20.37 19.08
C ILE A 75 -10.61 -19.68 19.23
N ILE A 76 -9.75 -19.84 18.23
CA ILE A 76 -8.52 -19.09 18.12
C ILE A 76 -8.66 -18.12 16.94
N LEU A 77 -8.62 -16.81 17.22
CA LEU A 77 -8.50 -15.76 16.23
C LEU A 77 -7.01 -15.53 15.95
N TYR A 78 -6.56 -15.93 14.77
CA TYR A 78 -5.16 -15.99 14.40
C TYR A 78 -4.83 -14.89 13.41
N GLY A 79 -4.16 -13.83 13.86
CA GLY A 79 -3.92 -12.60 13.13
C GLY A 79 -2.47 -12.12 13.05
N PRO A 80 -1.45 -12.99 13.00
CA PRO A 80 -0.09 -12.54 12.74
C PRO A 80 0.05 -12.00 11.32
N GLN A 81 1.14 -11.28 11.06
CA GLN A 81 1.46 -10.93 9.68
C GLN A 81 1.69 -12.18 8.82
N PRO A 82 1.31 -12.18 7.53
CA PRO A 82 1.41 -13.36 6.65
C PRO A 82 2.79 -14.02 6.65
N VAL A 83 3.86 -13.22 6.69
CA VAL A 83 5.26 -13.70 6.69
C VAL A 83 5.64 -14.50 7.93
N PHE A 84 4.96 -14.32 9.05
CA PHE A 84 5.21 -15.04 10.31
C PHE A 84 4.16 -16.11 10.61
N ALA A 85 3.07 -16.15 9.82
CA ALA A 85 1.93 -17.00 10.13
C ALA A 85 2.27 -18.49 10.13
N ALA A 86 3.06 -18.97 9.17
CA ALA A 86 3.44 -20.38 9.07
C ALA A 86 4.32 -20.81 10.25
N GLU A 87 5.35 -20.03 10.58
CA GLU A 87 6.29 -20.33 11.66
C GLU A 87 5.61 -20.30 13.03
N LEU A 88 4.77 -19.29 13.27
CA LEU A 88 4.04 -19.18 14.52
C LEU A 88 3.02 -20.32 14.68
N ALA A 89 2.42 -20.78 13.58
CA ALA A 89 1.57 -21.98 13.61
C ALA A 89 2.36 -23.23 13.99
N GLN A 90 3.56 -23.41 13.45
CA GLN A 90 4.44 -24.55 13.78
C GLN A 90 4.94 -24.52 15.23
N SER A 91 5.35 -23.35 15.71
CA SER A 91 5.99 -23.20 17.03
C SER A 91 4.99 -23.08 18.19
N VAL A 92 3.78 -22.59 17.94
CA VAL A 92 2.77 -22.34 18.97
C VAL A 92 1.52 -23.19 18.81
N LEU A 93 0.88 -23.15 17.63
CA LEU A 93 -0.40 -23.85 17.45
C LEU A 93 -0.20 -25.36 17.45
N LYS A 94 0.76 -25.87 16.67
CA LYS A 94 0.96 -27.32 16.56
C LYS A 94 1.21 -27.99 17.92
N PRO A 95 2.14 -27.55 18.77
CA PRO A 95 2.33 -28.13 20.11
C PRO A 95 1.07 -28.09 20.95
N TYR A 96 0.30 -27.00 20.91
CA TYR A 96 -0.93 -26.87 21.67
C TYR A 96 -2.02 -27.85 21.20
N TYR A 97 -2.25 -27.98 19.89
CA TYR A 97 -3.20 -28.94 19.35
C TYR A 97 -2.78 -30.41 19.64
N ASP A 98 -1.48 -30.70 19.59
CA ASP A 98 -0.97 -32.03 19.93
C ASP A 98 -1.17 -32.36 21.44
N GLU A 99 -0.96 -31.36 22.32
CA GLU A 99 -1.25 -31.46 23.77
C GLU A 99 -2.73 -31.76 24.02
N LEU A 100 -3.64 -31.04 23.34
CA LEU A 100 -5.09 -31.28 23.46
C LEU A 100 -5.50 -32.68 23.00
N ARG A 101 -4.95 -33.18 21.88
CA ARG A 101 -5.21 -34.55 21.40
C ARG A 101 -4.73 -35.60 22.38
N ALA A 102 -3.51 -35.43 22.89
CA ALA A 102 -2.96 -36.35 23.89
C ALA A 102 -3.80 -36.40 25.17
N ALA A 103 -4.44 -35.29 25.51
CA ALA A 103 -5.35 -35.20 26.65
C ALA A 103 -6.81 -35.59 26.36
N GLY A 104 -7.15 -35.96 25.12
CA GLY A 104 -8.51 -36.27 24.69
C GLY A 104 -9.49 -35.10 24.77
N ARG A 105 -8.97 -33.86 24.65
CA ARG A 105 -9.76 -32.62 24.76
C ARG A 105 -10.27 -32.16 23.40
N GLU A 106 -11.38 -31.40 23.41
CA GLU A 106 -11.92 -30.78 22.21
C GLU A 106 -10.92 -29.77 21.60
N LEU A 107 -10.81 -29.79 20.26
CA LEU A 107 -9.93 -28.90 19.52
C LEU A 107 -10.63 -27.58 19.20
N PRO A 108 -9.99 -26.43 19.40
CA PRO A 108 -10.56 -25.14 19.04
C PRO A 108 -10.67 -24.97 17.52
N ASP A 109 -11.69 -24.23 17.07
CA ASP A 109 -11.80 -23.77 15.69
C ASP A 109 -10.78 -22.66 15.44
N LEU A 110 -10.12 -22.69 14.27
CA LEU A 110 -9.09 -21.72 13.89
C LEU A 110 -9.64 -20.71 12.87
N TYR A 111 -9.77 -19.47 13.26
CA TYR A 111 -10.19 -18.34 12.43
C TYR A 111 -8.95 -17.54 12.03
N VAL A 112 -8.52 -17.66 10.77
CA VAL A 112 -7.27 -17.12 10.23
C VAL A 112 -7.51 -15.81 9.52
N ALA A 113 -6.92 -14.74 10.01
CA ALA A 113 -6.99 -13.43 9.40
C ALA A 113 -5.99 -13.21 8.24
N PRO A 114 -4.74 -13.71 8.29
CA PRO A 114 -3.85 -13.66 7.14
C PRO A 114 -4.46 -14.36 5.92
N PRO A 115 -4.42 -13.73 4.74
CA PRO A 115 -4.90 -14.37 3.51
C PRO A 115 -3.98 -15.51 3.02
N SER A 116 -2.76 -15.57 3.53
CA SER A 116 -1.77 -16.62 3.28
C SER A 116 -0.97 -16.91 4.57
N PRO A 117 -0.69 -18.20 4.91
CA PRO A 117 -1.12 -19.43 4.22
C PRO A 117 -2.64 -19.63 4.25
N VAL A 118 -3.15 -20.35 3.25
CA VAL A 118 -4.58 -20.73 3.21
C VAL A 118 -4.88 -21.93 4.11
N GLY A 119 -6.15 -22.15 4.40
CA GLY A 119 -6.62 -23.18 5.35
C GLY A 119 -6.06 -24.57 5.13
N LYS A 120 -5.74 -24.96 3.88
CA LYS A 120 -5.09 -26.25 3.58
C LYS A 120 -3.78 -26.45 4.35
N PHE A 121 -2.92 -25.42 4.39
CA PHE A 121 -1.66 -25.47 5.14
C PHE A 121 -1.88 -25.77 6.62
N TYR A 122 -2.85 -25.11 7.25
CA TYR A 122 -3.09 -25.30 8.68
C TYR A 122 -3.66 -26.69 8.97
N ARG A 123 -4.52 -27.23 8.12
CA ARG A 123 -5.03 -28.61 8.29
C ARG A 123 -3.96 -29.67 8.06
N GLU A 124 -3.04 -29.47 7.13
CA GLU A 124 -1.87 -30.35 6.97
C GLU A 124 -0.94 -30.30 8.18
N LEU A 125 -0.76 -29.13 8.77
CA LEU A 125 0.10 -28.94 9.93
C LEU A 125 -0.55 -29.41 11.24
N LEU A 126 -1.81 -29.02 11.48
CA LEU A 126 -2.49 -29.19 12.77
C LEU A 126 -3.34 -30.46 12.83
N GLY A 127 -3.69 -31.07 11.71
CA GLY A 127 -4.53 -32.27 11.59
C GLY A 127 -5.84 -32.00 10.86
N GLN A 128 -6.36 -33.06 10.20
CA GLN A 128 -7.58 -32.99 9.40
C GLN A 128 -8.87 -32.89 10.25
N ASP A 129 -8.76 -33.05 11.55
CA ASP A 129 -9.81 -32.90 12.57
C ASP A 129 -9.98 -31.47 13.07
N VAL A 130 -9.10 -30.53 12.64
CA VAL A 130 -9.18 -29.11 12.98
C VAL A 130 -10.04 -28.37 11.95
N HIS A 131 -11.03 -27.63 12.41
CA HIS A 131 -11.81 -26.73 11.55
C HIS A 131 -11.07 -25.40 11.35
N VAL A 132 -10.82 -25.06 10.09
CA VAL A 132 -10.04 -23.86 9.71
C VAL A 132 -10.81 -23.01 8.71
N VAL A 133 -10.90 -21.71 8.98
CA VAL A 133 -11.48 -20.71 8.07
C VAL A 133 -10.55 -19.51 7.94
N ASN A 134 -10.23 -19.08 6.71
CA ASN A 134 -9.67 -17.76 6.50
C ASN A 134 -10.83 -16.75 6.45
N MET A 135 -10.60 -15.56 7.01
CA MET A 135 -11.61 -14.50 7.10
C MET A 135 -11.01 -13.15 6.71
N LEU A 136 -11.72 -12.42 5.87
CA LEU A 136 -11.36 -11.07 5.42
C LEU A 136 -12.55 -10.14 5.69
N PRO A 137 -12.66 -9.57 6.90
CA PRO A 137 -13.77 -8.70 7.27
C PRO A 137 -13.67 -7.35 6.54
N ASN A 138 -14.84 -6.76 6.28
CA ASN A 138 -14.92 -5.38 5.82
C ASN A 138 -14.32 -4.44 6.86
N MET A 139 -13.40 -3.58 6.42
CA MET A 139 -12.67 -2.64 7.29
C MET A 139 -13.32 -1.25 7.36
N LEU A 140 -14.33 -0.96 6.55
CA LEU A 140 -15.06 0.29 6.58
C LEU A 140 -16.23 0.17 7.57
N THR A 141 -16.12 0.83 8.73
CA THR A 141 -17.19 0.85 9.74
C THR A 141 -17.86 2.19 9.87
N LYS A 142 -17.18 3.27 9.55
CA LYS A 142 -17.70 4.63 9.68
C LYS A 142 -17.36 5.48 8.48
N ILE A 143 -18.35 6.20 7.98
CA ILE A 143 -18.19 7.22 6.94
C ILE A 143 -18.93 8.46 7.43
N ALA A 144 -18.25 9.61 7.45
CA ALA A 144 -18.79 10.87 7.98
C ALA A 144 -19.40 10.74 9.40
N GLY A 145 -18.81 9.90 10.26
CA GLY A 145 -19.28 9.65 11.60
C GLY A 145 -20.47 8.66 11.71
N GLN A 146 -21.04 8.24 10.58
CA GLN A 146 -22.15 7.28 10.53
C GLN A 146 -21.66 5.85 10.45
N ASP A 147 -22.36 4.95 11.14
CA ASP A 147 -22.06 3.51 11.11
C ASP A 147 -22.51 2.88 9.78
N VAL A 148 -21.55 2.47 8.98
CA VAL A 148 -21.77 1.78 7.68
C VAL A 148 -21.31 0.32 7.71
N ALA A 149 -20.87 -0.18 8.85
CA ALA A 149 -20.32 -1.54 8.98
C ALA A 149 -21.26 -2.61 8.41
N LYS A 150 -22.56 -2.49 8.68
CA LYS A 150 -23.58 -3.45 8.24
C LYS A 150 -23.78 -3.51 6.71
N GLN A 151 -23.24 -2.56 5.96
CA GLN A 151 -23.33 -2.51 4.52
C GLN A 151 -22.16 -3.21 3.82
N GLY A 152 -21.17 -3.64 4.60
CA GLY A 152 -19.99 -4.32 4.11
C GLY A 152 -20.18 -5.81 3.85
N VAL A 153 -19.09 -6.44 3.47
CA VAL A 153 -18.99 -7.88 3.23
C VAL A 153 -17.75 -8.43 3.90
N THR A 154 -17.91 -9.52 4.63
CA THR A 154 -16.79 -10.33 5.12
C THR A 154 -16.65 -11.56 4.24
N ALA A 155 -15.53 -11.71 3.54
CA ALA A 155 -15.22 -12.95 2.84
C ALA A 155 -14.78 -14.02 3.85
N VAL A 156 -15.34 -15.21 3.72
CA VAL A 156 -14.98 -16.39 4.49
C VAL A 156 -14.56 -17.51 3.55
N THR A 157 -13.48 -18.20 3.87
CA THR A 157 -12.90 -19.24 3.04
C THR A 157 -12.62 -20.46 3.91
N TYR A 158 -13.45 -21.49 3.75
CA TYR A 158 -13.23 -22.76 4.44
C TYR A 158 -12.09 -23.54 3.79
N ALA A 159 -11.29 -24.23 4.61
CA ALA A 159 -10.24 -25.09 4.10
C ALA A 159 -10.82 -26.22 3.23
N GLN A 160 -10.14 -26.53 2.13
CA GLN A 160 -10.59 -27.59 1.21
C GLN A 160 -10.77 -28.93 1.95
N GLY A 161 -11.95 -29.55 1.78
CA GLY A 161 -12.30 -30.80 2.42
C GLY A 161 -12.70 -30.68 3.90
N ASP A 162 -12.76 -29.48 4.45
CA ASP A 162 -13.26 -29.25 5.81
C ASP A 162 -14.80 -29.21 5.82
N ARG A 163 -15.40 -30.14 6.53
CA ARG A 163 -16.87 -30.21 6.68
C ARG A 163 -17.30 -29.54 7.97
N TRP A 164 -17.44 -28.22 7.90
CA TRP A 164 -17.91 -27.45 9.04
C TRP A 164 -19.35 -27.79 9.42
N PRO A 165 -19.62 -28.09 10.70
CA PRO A 165 -20.99 -28.22 11.21
C PRO A 165 -21.76 -26.92 11.05
N GLU A 166 -23.05 -26.98 10.72
CA GLU A 166 -23.89 -25.79 10.50
C GLU A 166 -23.98 -24.90 11.75
N GLU A 167 -23.91 -25.47 12.93
CA GLU A 167 -23.85 -24.67 14.17
C GLU A 167 -22.58 -23.82 14.25
N LYS A 168 -21.41 -24.37 13.89
CA LYS A 168 -20.14 -23.65 13.86
C LYS A 168 -20.13 -22.57 12.77
N LYS A 169 -20.72 -22.85 11.60
CA LYS A 169 -20.91 -21.83 10.54
C LYS A 169 -21.81 -20.68 11.04
N THR A 170 -22.94 -21.01 11.66
CA THR A 170 -23.86 -20.01 12.23
C THR A 170 -23.15 -19.15 13.28
N ARG A 171 -22.29 -19.74 14.12
CA ARG A 171 -21.48 -19.02 15.08
C ARG A 171 -20.49 -18.07 14.37
N LEU A 172 -19.75 -18.55 13.37
CA LEU A 172 -18.84 -17.75 12.56
C LEU A 172 -19.55 -16.55 11.93
N HIS A 173 -20.69 -16.77 11.27
CA HIS A 173 -21.47 -15.69 10.67
C HIS A 173 -21.92 -14.65 11.71
N SER A 174 -22.25 -15.08 12.92
CA SER A 174 -22.65 -14.19 14.02
C SER A 174 -21.50 -13.26 14.46
N PHE A 175 -20.24 -13.73 14.39
CA PHE A 175 -19.05 -12.91 14.69
C PHE A 175 -18.89 -11.74 13.72
N PHE A 176 -19.28 -11.94 12.46
CA PHE A 176 -19.09 -10.93 11.41
C PHE A 176 -20.36 -10.18 11.01
N ALA A 177 -21.52 -10.57 11.54
CA ALA A 177 -22.79 -9.88 11.26
C ALA A 177 -22.76 -8.35 11.53
N PRO A 178 -22.05 -7.83 12.54
CA PRO A 178 -21.89 -6.39 12.71
C PRO A 178 -21.12 -5.69 11.59
N TYR A 179 -20.32 -6.43 10.81
CA TYR A 179 -19.56 -5.93 9.65
C TYR A 179 -20.22 -6.23 8.30
N GLY A 180 -21.51 -6.56 8.32
CA GLY A 180 -22.30 -6.85 7.15
C GLY A 180 -22.52 -8.34 6.93
N ARG A 181 -22.76 -8.71 5.65
CA ARG A 181 -22.97 -10.10 5.27
C ARG A 181 -21.66 -10.85 5.10
N THR A 182 -21.70 -12.15 5.24
CA THR A 182 -20.59 -13.02 4.88
C THR A 182 -20.81 -13.61 3.48
N VAL A 183 -19.73 -13.68 2.69
CA VAL A 183 -19.72 -14.34 1.38
C VAL A 183 -18.65 -15.42 1.39
N GLU A 184 -19.01 -16.62 1.00
CA GLU A 184 -18.06 -17.72 0.87
C GLU A 184 -17.26 -17.58 -0.43
N VAL A 185 -15.93 -17.51 -0.30
CA VAL A 185 -14.97 -17.48 -1.39
C VAL A 185 -14.20 -18.79 -1.39
N PRO A 186 -14.05 -19.51 -2.54
CA PRO A 186 -13.24 -20.70 -2.62
C PRO A 186 -11.80 -20.46 -2.14
N CYS A 187 -11.20 -21.46 -1.45
CA CYS A 187 -9.93 -21.26 -0.75
C CYS A 187 -8.74 -20.98 -1.66
N ASP A 188 -8.78 -21.38 -2.90
CA ASP A 188 -7.79 -21.10 -3.94
C ASP A 188 -7.95 -19.71 -4.57
N GLN A 189 -9.05 -19.00 -4.26
CA GLN A 189 -9.41 -17.69 -4.83
C GLN A 189 -9.31 -16.53 -3.83
N VAL A 190 -8.95 -16.80 -2.59
CA VAL A 190 -8.88 -15.75 -1.54
C VAL A 190 -7.92 -14.61 -1.90
N MET A 191 -6.81 -14.94 -2.55
CA MET A 191 -5.82 -13.95 -2.97
C MET A 191 -6.33 -13.11 -4.16
N THR A 192 -7.04 -13.73 -5.09
CA THR A 192 -7.71 -13.05 -6.21
C THR A 192 -8.77 -12.09 -5.68
N PHE A 193 -9.59 -12.54 -4.74
CA PHE A 193 -10.60 -11.71 -4.07
C PHE A 193 -9.97 -10.47 -3.43
N LEU A 194 -8.93 -10.64 -2.63
CA LEU A 194 -8.24 -9.54 -1.97
C LEU A 194 -7.64 -8.55 -2.98
N GLY A 195 -7.01 -9.07 -4.03
CA GLY A 195 -6.44 -8.26 -5.11
C GLY A 195 -7.48 -7.44 -5.86
N GLY A 196 -8.63 -8.04 -6.17
CA GLY A 196 -9.75 -7.36 -6.79
C GLY A 196 -10.31 -6.23 -5.92
N GLN A 197 -10.51 -6.48 -4.63
CA GLN A 197 -10.92 -5.42 -3.70
C GLN A 197 -9.93 -4.25 -3.65
N CYS A 198 -8.63 -4.55 -3.59
CA CYS A 198 -7.61 -3.51 -3.60
C CYS A 198 -7.59 -2.73 -4.92
N ALA A 199 -7.78 -3.41 -6.05
CA ALA A 199 -7.87 -2.76 -7.35
C ALA A 199 -9.06 -1.80 -7.47
N LEU A 200 -10.21 -2.09 -6.87
CA LEU A 200 -11.39 -1.21 -6.86
C LEU A 200 -11.17 0.10 -6.08
N GLN A 201 -10.23 0.16 -5.16
CA GLN A 201 -9.86 1.43 -4.47
C GLN A 201 -9.36 2.50 -5.44
N ALA A 202 -9.01 2.08 -6.62
CA ALA A 202 -8.68 2.85 -7.79
C ALA A 202 -9.68 3.94 -8.14
N VAL A 203 -10.93 3.78 -7.80
CA VAL A 203 -11.96 4.79 -8.01
C VAL A 203 -11.60 6.14 -7.40
N THR A 204 -10.80 6.16 -6.34
CA THR A 204 -10.31 7.39 -5.69
C THR A 204 -9.55 8.29 -6.69
N GLU A 205 -8.64 7.69 -7.44
CA GLU A 205 -7.85 8.44 -8.42
C GLU A 205 -8.68 8.81 -9.66
N TYR A 206 -9.60 7.95 -10.05
CA TYR A 206 -10.52 8.29 -11.14
C TYR A 206 -11.34 9.53 -10.81
N VAL A 207 -11.89 9.60 -9.60
CA VAL A 207 -12.60 10.81 -9.13
C VAL A 207 -11.70 12.03 -9.16
N HIS A 208 -10.44 11.89 -8.69
CA HIS A 208 -9.49 13.00 -8.69
C HIS A 208 -9.09 13.46 -10.10
N THR A 209 -8.83 12.53 -11.01
CA THR A 209 -8.48 12.87 -12.41
C THR A 209 -9.66 13.51 -13.13
N ILE A 210 -10.87 13.00 -12.93
CA ILE A 210 -12.09 13.61 -13.48
C ILE A 210 -12.26 15.01 -12.92
N TYR A 211 -12.13 15.19 -11.60
CA TYR A 211 -12.16 16.51 -10.95
C TYR A 211 -11.19 17.49 -11.62
N THR A 212 -9.94 17.07 -11.81
CA THR A 212 -8.92 17.90 -12.45
C THR A 212 -9.29 18.26 -13.89
N ALA A 213 -9.77 17.30 -14.68
CA ALA A 213 -10.15 17.49 -16.07
C ALA A 213 -11.35 18.43 -16.22
N VAL A 214 -12.44 18.22 -15.46
CA VAL A 214 -13.66 19.01 -15.57
C VAL A 214 -13.49 20.42 -15.04
N ASN A 215 -12.65 20.62 -14.01
CA ASN A 215 -12.42 21.95 -13.47
C ASN A 215 -11.44 22.79 -14.31
N ARG A 216 -10.51 22.17 -15.05
CA ARG A 216 -9.78 22.86 -16.13
C ARG A 216 -10.72 23.41 -17.20
N ALA A 217 -11.86 22.78 -17.41
CA ALA A 217 -12.93 23.25 -18.31
C ALA A 217 -13.93 24.22 -17.66
N GLY A 218 -13.69 24.64 -16.40
CA GLY A 218 -14.52 25.63 -15.71
C GLY A 218 -15.86 25.11 -15.18
N CYS A 219 -16.01 23.81 -14.97
CA CYS A 219 -17.29 23.21 -14.56
C CYS A 219 -17.65 23.41 -13.08
N GLY A 220 -16.71 23.77 -12.21
CA GLY A 220 -16.95 24.07 -10.78
C GLY A 220 -17.46 22.87 -9.95
N LEU A 221 -17.16 21.64 -10.36
CA LEU A 221 -17.54 20.42 -9.63
C LEU A 221 -16.53 20.09 -8.53
N THR A 222 -17.02 19.59 -7.38
CA THR A 222 -16.17 19.07 -6.31
C THR A 222 -15.97 17.56 -6.45
N HIS A 223 -14.93 17.02 -5.79
CA HIS A 223 -14.72 15.57 -5.70
C HIS A 223 -15.96 14.88 -5.16
N GLN A 224 -16.59 15.45 -4.13
CA GLN A 224 -17.79 14.91 -3.49
C GLN A 224 -18.97 14.80 -4.45
N LYS A 225 -19.21 15.83 -5.27
CA LYS A 225 -20.28 15.80 -6.28
C LYS A 225 -20.03 14.79 -7.37
N ILE A 226 -18.78 14.66 -7.83
CA ILE A 226 -18.37 13.65 -8.81
C ILE A 226 -18.58 12.24 -8.23
N ALA A 227 -18.10 12.00 -6.99
CA ALA A 227 -18.26 10.71 -6.32
C ALA A 227 -19.74 10.37 -6.08
N SER A 228 -20.57 11.35 -5.68
CA SER A 228 -22.02 11.19 -5.52
C SER A 228 -22.68 10.74 -6.82
N ALA A 229 -22.39 11.43 -7.90
CA ALA A 229 -22.95 11.11 -9.22
C ALA A 229 -22.49 9.73 -9.72
N MET A 230 -21.20 9.42 -9.63
CA MET A 230 -20.68 8.10 -10.01
C MET A 230 -21.34 6.99 -9.19
N ARG A 231 -21.53 7.22 -7.89
CA ARG A 231 -22.18 6.27 -6.99
C ARG A 231 -23.65 6.06 -7.36
N ALA A 232 -24.41 7.14 -7.62
CA ALA A 232 -25.82 7.06 -8.01
C ALA A 232 -25.99 6.29 -9.31
N LEU A 233 -25.15 6.58 -10.32
CA LEU A 233 -25.15 5.90 -11.62
C LEU A 233 -24.76 4.42 -11.48
N PHE A 234 -23.74 4.11 -10.70
CA PHE A 234 -23.29 2.73 -10.42
C PHE A 234 -24.39 1.92 -9.72
N ARG A 235 -25.03 2.47 -8.71
CA ARG A 235 -26.16 1.82 -8.01
C ARG A 235 -27.34 1.55 -8.94
N ALA A 236 -27.68 2.50 -9.80
CA ALA A 236 -28.74 2.34 -10.79
C ALA A 236 -28.41 1.24 -11.82
N ARG A 237 -27.16 1.20 -12.30
CA ARG A 237 -26.67 0.21 -13.29
C ARG A 237 -26.76 -1.22 -12.77
N TYR A 238 -26.30 -1.45 -11.53
CA TYR A 238 -26.28 -2.78 -10.90
C TYR A 238 -27.52 -3.08 -10.05
N ARG A 239 -28.52 -2.18 -10.05
CA ARG A 239 -29.72 -2.29 -9.23
C ARG A 239 -29.41 -2.58 -7.76
N TYR A 240 -28.40 -1.86 -7.24
CA TYR A 240 -27.90 -2.05 -5.89
C TYR A 240 -28.72 -1.21 -4.91
N GLU A 241 -29.55 -1.88 -4.10
CA GLU A 241 -30.53 -1.25 -3.20
C GLU A 241 -30.11 -1.30 -1.72
N PHE A 242 -28.83 -1.52 -1.42
CA PHE A 242 -28.41 -1.58 -0.03
C PHE A 242 -28.63 -0.21 0.66
N PRO A 243 -29.21 -0.19 1.88
CA PRO A 243 -29.40 1.06 2.62
C PRO A 243 -28.07 1.77 2.83
N SER A 244 -28.04 3.07 2.57
CA SER A 244 -26.86 3.89 2.84
C SER A 244 -27.27 5.06 3.72
N PRO A 245 -26.47 5.39 4.76
CA PRO A 245 -26.70 6.55 5.60
C PRO A 245 -26.45 7.87 4.84
N ILE A 246 -25.71 7.80 3.73
CA ILE A 246 -25.37 8.95 2.90
C ILE A 246 -26.09 8.81 1.56
N ALA A 247 -26.98 9.74 1.26
CA ALA A 247 -27.65 9.81 -0.02
C ALA A 247 -26.65 10.08 -1.14
N CYS A 248 -26.95 9.61 -2.34
CA CYS A 248 -26.20 9.95 -3.54
C CYS A 248 -27.19 10.32 -4.65
N ASP A 249 -26.81 11.30 -5.45
CA ASP A 249 -27.56 11.73 -6.62
C ASP A 249 -26.60 12.15 -7.73
N LYS A 250 -27.14 12.40 -8.91
CA LYS A 250 -26.42 12.83 -10.10
C LYS A 250 -26.85 14.21 -10.60
N ASP A 251 -27.80 14.85 -9.93
CA ASP A 251 -28.49 16.03 -10.43
C ASP A 251 -27.59 17.27 -10.42
N ASP A 252 -26.63 17.32 -9.52
CA ASP A 252 -25.59 18.36 -9.47
C ASP A 252 -24.56 18.29 -10.63
N VAL A 253 -24.56 17.20 -11.40
CA VAL A 253 -23.61 16.99 -12.50
C VAL A 253 -24.34 17.19 -13.84
N PRO A 254 -23.79 18.02 -14.76
CA PRO A 254 -24.39 18.23 -16.08
C PRO A 254 -24.69 16.93 -16.81
N ALA A 255 -25.90 16.80 -17.38
CA ALA A 255 -26.37 15.57 -18.03
C ALA A 255 -25.37 15.01 -19.08
N LYS A 256 -24.66 15.89 -19.79
CA LYS A 256 -23.63 15.50 -20.76
C LYS A 256 -22.43 14.77 -20.16
N LEU A 257 -22.17 14.93 -18.86
CA LEU A 257 -21.09 14.24 -18.16
C LEU A 257 -21.56 12.94 -17.51
N GLN A 258 -22.84 12.78 -17.20
CA GLN A 258 -23.35 11.61 -16.49
C GLN A 258 -23.03 10.31 -17.23
N GLY A 259 -23.22 10.26 -18.56
CA GLY A 259 -22.88 9.08 -19.36
C GLY A 259 -21.39 8.73 -19.32
N ALA A 260 -20.49 9.73 -19.30
CA ALA A 260 -19.06 9.50 -19.17
C ALA A 260 -18.68 8.98 -17.76
N LEU A 261 -19.29 9.54 -16.71
CA LEU A 261 -19.07 9.09 -15.32
C LEU A 261 -19.56 7.66 -15.12
N GLU A 262 -20.73 7.30 -15.66
CA GLU A 262 -21.24 5.92 -15.62
C GLU A 262 -20.26 4.97 -16.30
N LYS A 263 -19.83 5.28 -17.53
CA LYS A 263 -18.87 4.46 -18.27
C LYS A 263 -17.58 4.25 -17.48
N VAL A 264 -17.02 5.29 -16.88
CA VAL A 264 -15.78 5.19 -16.09
C VAL A 264 -15.93 4.22 -14.92
N VAL A 265 -16.96 4.37 -14.10
CA VAL A 265 -17.13 3.51 -12.92
C VAL A 265 -17.50 2.07 -13.30
N VAL A 266 -18.30 1.90 -14.36
CA VAL A 266 -18.66 0.58 -14.88
C VAL A 266 -17.44 -0.12 -15.48
N THR A 267 -16.66 0.57 -16.31
CA THR A 267 -15.43 -0.01 -16.91
C THR A 267 -14.43 -0.43 -15.85
N LEU A 268 -14.23 0.37 -14.79
CA LEU A 268 -13.40 -0.03 -13.67
C LEU A 268 -13.91 -1.31 -13.00
N TYR A 269 -15.20 -1.35 -12.68
CA TYR A 269 -15.80 -2.51 -12.02
C TYR A 269 -15.73 -3.77 -12.89
N GLU A 270 -16.16 -3.68 -14.15
CA GLU A 270 -16.17 -4.82 -15.09
C GLU A 270 -14.74 -5.29 -15.37
N GLY A 271 -13.77 -4.39 -15.54
CA GLY A 271 -12.37 -4.77 -15.72
C GLY A 271 -11.80 -5.56 -14.55
N VAL A 272 -12.13 -5.17 -13.32
CA VAL A 272 -11.74 -5.93 -12.11
C VAL A 272 -12.51 -7.25 -12.01
N ALA A 273 -13.82 -7.24 -12.32
CA ALA A 273 -14.65 -8.43 -12.28
C ALA A 273 -14.17 -9.48 -13.30
N ASP A 274 -13.90 -9.06 -14.54
CA ASP A 274 -13.41 -9.93 -15.59
C ASP A 274 -12.03 -10.52 -15.23
N ALA A 275 -11.11 -9.71 -14.68
CA ALA A 275 -9.82 -10.21 -14.21
C ALA A 275 -9.97 -11.26 -13.10
N CYS A 276 -10.89 -11.06 -12.16
CA CYS A 276 -11.18 -12.04 -11.11
C CYS A 276 -11.79 -13.33 -11.69
N MET A 277 -12.66 -13.21 -12.70
CA MET A 277 -13.23 -14.37 -13.39
C MET A 277 -12.20 -15.16 -14.20
N GLU A 278 -11.26 -14.49 -14.87
CA GLU A 278 -10.13 -15.16 -15.53
C GLU A 278 -9.28 -15.98 -14.56
N LEU A 279 -9.23 -15.55 -13.29
CA LEU A 279 -8.52 -16.25 -12.21
C LEU A 279 -9.41 -17.28 -11.47
N GLY A 280 -10.59 -17.59 -12.00
CA GLY A 280 -11.45 -18.68 -11.56
C GLY A 280 -12.59 -18.29 -10.63
N MET A 281 -12.78 -17.00 -10.29
CA MET A 281 -13.94 -16.57 -9.49
C MET A 281 -15.22 -16.64 -10.31
N SER A 282 -16.31 -17.04 -9.70
CA SER A 282 -17.62 -16.94 -10.36
C SER A 282 -18.14 -15.51 -10.33
N ARG A 283 -18.84 -15.07 -11.39
CA ARG A 283 -19.44 -13.75 -11.45
C ARG A 283 -20.34 -13.46 -10.25
N ARG A 284 -21.09 -14.47 -9.78
CA ARG A 284 -21.95 -14.33 -8.60
C ARG A 284 -21.16 -13.93 -7.37
N VAL A 285 -20.04 -14.61 -7.09
CA VAL A 285 -19.18 -14.31 -5.93
C VAL A 285 -18.57 -12.92 -6.05
N VAL A 286 -18.13 -12.54 -7.26
CA VAL A 286 -17.61 -11.19 -7.54
C VAL A 286 -18.65 -10.13 -7.23
N ASP A 287 -19.85 -10.26 -7.80
CA ASP A 287 -20.92 -9.27 -7.62
C ASP A 287 -21.39 -9.19 -6.16
N GLU A 288 -21.60 -10.33 -5.50
CA GLU A 288 -22.01 -10.38 -4.09
C GLU A 288 -21.01 -9.74 -3.13
N SER A 289 -19.72 -9.72 -3.47
CA SER A 289 -18.67 -9.24 -2.59
C SER A 289 -18.11 -7.87 -2.97
N MET A 290 -18.04 -7.51 -4.25
CA MET A 290 -17.30 -6.35 -4.72
C MET A 290 -18.16 -5.13 -5.06
N ILE A 291 -19.45 -5.30 -5.42
CA ILE A 291 -20.36 -4.17 -5.67
C ILE A 291 -20.46 -3.29 -4.43
N SER A 292 -20.72 -3.89 -3.26
CA SER A 292 -20.83 -3.14 -2.01
C SER A 292 -19.49 -2.51 -1.60
N TRP A 293 -18.37 -3.15 -1.92
CA TRP A 293 -17.06 -2.59 -1.65
C TRP A 293 -16.81 -1.30 -2.44
N LEU A 294 -17.08 -1.32 -3.74
CA LEU A 294 -16.94 -0.13 -4.57
C LEU A 294 -17.96 0.98 -4.18
N ASP A 295 -19.20 0.61 -3.86
CA ASP A 295 -20.21 1.56 -3.37
C ASP A 295 -19.74 2.27 -2.07
N LEU A 296 -19.14 1.53 -1.13
CA LEU A 296 -18.61 2.11 0.11
C LEU A 296 -17.41 3.02 -0.14
N HIS A 297 -16.53 2.69 -1.08
CA HIS A 297 -15.44 3.59 -1.46
C HIS A 297 -15.94 4.89 -2.07
N LEU A 298 -16.91 4.82 -2.97
CA LEU A 298 -17.55 6.01 -3.53
C LEU A 298 -18.28 6.83 -2.44
N CYS A 299 -18.90 6.14 -1.48
CA CYS A 299 -19.53 6.79 -0.33
C CYS A 299 -18.51 7.55 0.54
N THR A 300 -17.32 6.98 0.76
CA THR A 300 -16.24 7.66 1.47
C THR A 300 -15.82 8.94 0.75
N LEU A 301 -15.66 8.86 -0.57
CA LEU A 301 -15.26 10.00 -1.41
C LEU A 301 -16.31 11.12 -1.50
N GLN A 302 -17.57 10.86 -1.12
CA GLN A 302 -18.57 11.89 -0.97
C GLN A 302 -18.34 12.78 0.26
N THR A 303 -17.56 12.35 1.23
CA THR A 303 -17.32 13.05 2.50
C THR A 303 -15.88 13.53 2.64
N GLU A 304 -14.96 12.95 1.90
CA GLU A 304 -13.54 13.23 1.93
C GLU A 304 -13.01 13.45 0.50
N GLU A 305 -12.04 14.32 0.35
CA GLU A 305 -11.41 14.58 -0.95
C GLU A 305 -10.60 13.37 -1.44
N ARG A 306 -9.96 12.67 -0.51
CA ARG A 306 -9.30 11.39 -0.72
C ARG A 306 -9.43 10.50 0.50
N SER A 307 -9.65 9.21 0.27
CA SER A 307 -9.92 8.25 1.33
C SER A 307 -8.67 7.94 2.18
N ASP A 308 -8.76 8.17 3.49
CA ASP A 308 -7.79 7.64 4.46
C ASP A 308 -7.68 6.12 4.41
N THR A 309 -8.72 5.45 3.94
CA THR A 309 -8.74 3.99 3.77
C THR A 309 -7.69 3.51 2.77
N VAL A 310 -7.48 4.23 1.65
CA VAL A 310 -6.41 3.91 0.69
C VAL A 310 -5.04 4.01 1.36
N ARG A 311 -4.81 5.07 2.12
CA ARG A 311 -3.58 5.27 2.90
C ARG A 311 -3.38 4.16 3.93
N GLN A 312 -4.42 3.82 4.68
CA GLN A 312 -4.36 2.74 5.68
C GLN A 312 -4.06 1.39 5.02
N THR A 313 -4.73 1.07 3.90
CA THR A 313 -4.48 -0.17 3.17
C THR A 313 -3.04 -0.22 2.65
N ALA A 314 -2.52 0.87 2.10
CA ALA A 314 -1.14 0.95 1.63
C ALA A 314 -0.12 0.76 2.75
N ASN A 315 -0.36 1.35 3.93
CA ASN A 315 0.51 1.24 5.09
C ASN A 315 0.54 -0.17 5.69
N HIS A 316 -0.57 -0.90 5.58
CA HIS A 316 -0.70 -2.26 6.13
C HIS A 316 -0.51 -3.37 5.09
N ALA A 317 -0.41 -3.02 3.80
CA ALA A 317 -0.17 -3.98 2.74
C ALA A 317 1.20 -4.65 2.88
N THR A 318 1.23 -5.97 2.73
CA THR A 318 2.50 -6.71 2.65
C THR A 318 3.23 -6.30 1.38
N LYS A 319 4.47 -5.84 1.51
CA LYS A 319 5.31 -5.43 0.37
C LYS A 319 5.50 -6.59 -0.62
N GLY A 320 5.25 -6.32 -1.91
CA GLY A 320 5.20 -7.33 -2.96
C GLY A 320 3.98 -8.24 -2.92
N GLY A 321 3.11 -8.06 -1.94
CA GLY A 321 1.89 -8.85 -1.78
C GLY A 321 0.74 -8.38 -2.68
N VAL A 322 -0.35 -9.15 -2.69
CA VAL A 322 -1.52 -8.91 -3.55
C VAL A 322 -2.17 -7.55 -3.30
N ALA A 323 -2.27 -7.11 -2.06
CA ALA A 323 -2.84 -5.81 -1.73
C ALA A 323 -2.01 -4.66 -2.29
N GLU A 324 -0.69 -4.69 -2.10
CA GLU A 324 0.20 -3.68 -2.67
C GLU A 324 0.17 -3.71 -4.20
N MET A 325 0.21 -4.90 -4.80
CA MET A 325 0.20 -5.03 -6.26
C MET A 325 -1.14 -4.63 -6.89
N GLY A 326 -2.26 -4.91 -6.23
CA GLY A 326 -3.56 -4.40 -6.65
C GLY A 326 -3.60 -2.87 -6.68
N LEU A 327 -3.04 -2.21 -5.67
CA LEU A 327 -2.87 -0.76 -5.65
C LEU A 327 -1.89 -0.29 -6.73
N ARG A 328 -0.74 -0.96 -6.91
CA ARG A 328 0.29 -0.56 -7.90
C ARG A 328 -0.14 -0.72 -9.34
N VAL A 329 -0.80 -1.80 -9.72
CA VAL A 329 -1.33 -1.98 -11.09
C VAL A 329 -2.12 -0.76 -11.51
N TYR A 330 -2.84 -0.23 -10.58
CA TYR A 330 -3.67 0.92 -10.71
C TYR A 330 -2.86 2.20 -10.93
N TYR A 331 -1.88 2.50 -10.08
CA TYR A 331 -1.04 3.70 -10.19
C TYR A 331 -0.11 3.68 -11.40
N GLN A 332 0.22 2.49 -11.91
CA GLN A 332 1.07 2.33 -13.10
C GLN A 332 0.34 2.61 -14.41
N ARG A 333 -1.00 2.57 -14.41
CA ARG A 333 -1.81 2.61 -15.64
C ARG A 333 -2.93 3.63 -15.62
N ILE A 334 -2.94 4.54 -14.66
CA ILE A 334 -4.01 5.54 -14.52
C ILE A 334 -4.21 6.37 -15.78
N ASP A 335 -3.12 6.86 -16.37
CA ASP A 335 -3.23 7.78 -17.51
C ASP A 335 -3.74 7.05 -18.77
N TYR A 336 -3.40 5.77 -18.93
CA TYR A 336 -3.81 4.97 -20.07
C TYR A 336 -5.31 4.63 -20.02
N PRO A 337 -5.86 4.04 -18.94
CA PRO A 337 -7.28 3.75 -18.88
C PRO A 337 -8.16 5.00 -18.91
N LEU A 338 -7.80 6.08 -18.22
CA LEU A 338 -8.62 7.28 -18.15
C LEU A 338 -8.68 8.03 -19.47
N THR A 339 -7.56 8.24 -20.12
CA THR A 339 -7.53 8.86 -21.45
C THR A 339 -8.30 8.02 -22.46
N GLN A 340 -8.18 6.70 -22.41
CA GLN A 340 -8.90 5.79 -23.30
C GLN A 340 -10.36 5.58 -22.89
N ILE A 341 -10.70 5.56 -21.60
CA ILE A 341 -12.09 5.45 -21.14
C ILE A 341 -12.94 6.62 -21.66
N PHE A 342 -12.39 7.82 -21.78
CA PHE A 342 -13.10 8.94 -22.37
C PHE A 342 -13.19 8.86 -23.91
N SER A 343 -12.23 8.26 -24.59
CA SER A 343 -12.18 8.16 -26.05
C SER A 343 -12.69 6.82 -26.57
N ASP A 344 -12.35 5.71 -25.93
CA ASP A 344 -12.72 4.34 -26.30
C ASP A 344 -12.74 3.42 -25.06
N PRO A 345 -13.88 3.40 -24.32
CA PRO A 345 -13.98 2.65 -23.06
C PRO A 345 -13.86 1.13 -23.24
N ASP A 346 -14.38 0.59 -24.34
CA ASP A 346 -14.37 -0.86 -24.57
C ASP A 346 -12.94 -1.36 -24.79
N ARG A 347 -12.15 -0.65 -25.58
CA ARG A 347 -10.74 -0.95 -25.81
C ARG A 347 -9.88 -0.77 -24.54
N ALA A 348 -10.22 0.21 -23.69
CA ALA A 348 -9.55 0.38 -22.40
C ALA A 348 -9.78 -0.81 -21.49
N GLN A 349 -10.99 -1.37 -21.44
CA GLN A 349 -11.31 -2.58 -20.69
C GLN A 349 -10.57 -3.79 -21.24
N GLU A 350 -10.57 -4.02 -22.55
CA GLU A 350 -9.84 -5.12 -23.20
C GLU A 350 -8.34 -5.11 -22.88
N ALA A 351 -7.72 -3.94 -22.78
CA ALA A 351 -6.30 -3.82 -22.44
C ALA A 351 -6.03 -3.97 -20.94
N PHE A 352 -6.92 -3.46 -20.08
CA PHE A 352 -6.75 -3.43 -18.63
C PHE A 352 -6.93 -4.80 -17.97
N THR A 353 -7.96 -5.54 -18.37
CA THR A 353 -8.35 -6.81 -17.74
C THR A 353 -7.24 -7.86 -17.76
N PRO A 354 -6.62 -8.20 -18.90
CA PRO A 354 -5.57 -9.23 -18.96
C PRO A 354 -4.35 -8.85 -18.14
N GLU A 355 -3.98 -7.57 -18.12
CA GLU A 355 -2.83 -7.11 -17.35
C GLU A 355 -3.09 -7.16 -15.85
N LEU A 356 -4.27 -6.75 -15.39
CA LEU A 356 -4.64 -6.87 -13.99
C LEU A 356 -4.62 -8.34 -13.56
N ALA A 357 -5.21 -9.25 -14.35
CA ALA A 357 -5.20 -10.69 -14.06
C ALA A 357 -3.78 -11.25 -13.98
N ALA A 358 -2.89 -10.88 -14.90
CA ALA A 358 -1.48 -11.29 -14.88
C ALA A 358 -0.77 -10.81 -13.61
N ARG A 359 -0.92 -9.53 -13.25
CA ARG A 359 -0.31 -8.94 -12.05
C ARG A 359 -0.83 -9.54 -10.75
N LEU A 360 -2.13 -9.80 -10.65
CA LEU A 360 -2.71 -10.45 -9.48
C LEU A 360 -2.21 -11.90 -9.33
N ARG A 361 -2.01 -12.62 -10.44
CA ARG A 361 -1.42 -13.97 -10.45
C ARG A 361 0.03 -13.95 -9.97
N ASP A 362 0.84 -13.03 -10.48
CA ASP A 362 2.25 -12.87 -10.09
C ASP A 362 2.37 -12.48 -8.61
N ALA A 363 1.53 -11.58 -8.13
CA ALA A 363 1.49 -11.17 -6.73
C ALA A 363 1.07 -12.32 -5.80
N ALA A 364 0.12 -13.15 -6.20
CA ALA A 364 -0.28 -14.33 -5.44
C ALA A 364 0.86 -15.35 -5.35
N ALA A 365 1.56 -15.60 -6.46
CA ALA A 365 2.73 -16.48 -6.50
C ALA A 365 3.87 -15.94 -5.64
N TYR A 366 4.17 -14.65 -5.71
CA TYR A 366 5.18 -13.98 -4.89
C TYR A 366 4.84 -14.09 -3.40
N ASN A 367 3.61 -13.80 -3.02
CA ASN A 367 3.17 -13.85 -1.61
C ASN A 367 3.30 -15.26 -1.04
N THR A 368 2.89 -16.28 -1.81
CA THR A 368 3.04 -17.69 -1.42
C THR A 368 4.50 -18.08 -1.24
N LYS A 369 5.38 -17.68 -2.18
CA LYS A 369 6.82 -17.94 -2.11
C LYS A 369 7.45 -17.22 -0.91
N THR A 370 7.10 -15.97 -0.67
CA THR A 370 7.63 -15.16 0.45
C THR A 370 7.22 -15.78 1.79
N VAL A 371 5.97 -16.21 1.94
CA VAL A 371 5.48 -16.89 3.14
C VAL A 371 6.22 -18.22 3.37
N GLN A 372 6.48 -18.98 2.30
CA GLN A 372 7.23 -20.22 2.40
C GLN A 372 8.71 -20.03 2.74
N GLN A 373 9.35 -18.99 2.20
CA GLN A 373 10.79 -18.71 2.43
C GLN A 373 11.10 -18.10 3.79
N HIS A 374 10.16 -17.38 4.41
CA HIS A 374 10.35 -16.72 5.71
C HIS A 374 9.89 -17.56 6.89
N GLY A 375 9.38 -18.76 6.66
CA GLY A 375 9.06 -19.72 7.71
C GLY A 375 10.32 -20.16 8.44
N GLY A 376 10.73 -19.45 9.48
CA GLY A 376 11.85 -19.84 10.30
C GLY A 376 12.59 -18.74 11.07
N ARG A 377 12.13 -17.46 11.07
CA ARG A 377 12.82 -16.40 11.81
C ARG A 377 11.88 -15.44 12.54
N LEU A 378 11.25 -15.93 13.59
CA LEU A 378 10.64 -15.06 14.61
C LEU A 378 11.75 -14.30 15.34
N GLY A 379 11.75 -12.98 15.22
CA GLY A 379 12.71 -12.13 15.96
C GLY A 379 13.42 -11.09 15.10
N GLN A 380 13.45 -11.24 13.80
CA GLN A 380 13.74 -10.11 12.92
C GLN A 380 12.39 -9.53 12.49
N GLY A 381 12.02 -8.39 13.10
CA GLY A 381 10.80 -7.65 12.73
C GLY A 381 10.69 -7.55 11.22
N SER A 382 9.48 -7.50 10.69
CA SER A 382 9.27 -7.41 9.23
C SER A 382 10.27 -6.41 8.68
N THR A 383 11.26 -6.89 7.95
CA THR A 383 12.22 -6.04 7.29
C THR A 383 11.48 -5.43 6.10
N GLN A 384 10.64 -4.44 6.39
CA GLN A 384 10.19 -3.54 5.36
C GLN A 384 11.47 -2.88 4.86
N LYS A 385 12.00 -3.40 3.74
CA LYS A 385 13.20 -2.84 3.10
C LYS A 385 12.88 -1.38 2.82
N ILE A 386 13.67 -0.47 3.39
CA ILE A 386 13.52 0.95 3.08
C ILE A 386 13.84 1.11 1.59
N HIS A 387 12.88 1.62 0.86
CA HIS A 387 12.92 1.72 -0.59
C HIS A 387 12.58 3.16 -1.05
N VAL A 388 12.40 3.35 -2.34
CA VAL A 388 12.00 4.62 -2.96
C VAL A 388 10.82 5.27 -2.27
N GLU A 389 9.81 4.51 -1.86
CA GLU A 389 8.60 5.03 -1.23
C GLU A 389 8.93 5.85 0.03
N GLN A 390 9.77 5.32 0.92
CA GLN A 390 10.15 6.02 2.15
C GLN A 390 10.95 7.29 1.86
N HIS A 391 11.80 7.27 0.83
CA HIS A 391 12.53 8.45 0.38
C HIS A 391 11.59 9.51 -0.20
N ALA A 392 10.70 9.12 -1.10
CA ALA A 392 9.71 10.00 -1.71
C ALA A 392 8.82 10.65 -0.67
N MET A 393 8.34 9.87 0.29
CA MET A 393 7.48 10.34 1.38
C MET A 393 8.24 11.23 2.36
N MET A 394 9.50 10.91 2.71
CA MET A 394 10.31 11.81 3.54
C MET A 394 10.40 13.20 2.92
N TYR A 395 10.73 13.28 1.62
CA TYR A 395 10.78 14.55 0.92
C TYR A 395 9.42 15.28 0.94
N ALA A 396 8.35 14.59 0.58
CA ALA A 396 7.03 15.19 0.50
C ALA A 396 6.53 15.71 1.86
N LEU A 397 6.82 14.99 2.94
CA LEU A 397 6.46 15.40 4.31
C LEU A 397 7.28 16.62 4.76
N LEU A 398 8.56 16.69 4.43
CA LEU A 398 9.40 17.86 4.68
C LEU A 398 8.89 19.09 3.91
N ALA A 399 8.57 18.93 2.63
CA ALA A 399 8.02 20.00 1.79
C ALA A 399 6.64 20.46 2.29
N ARG A 400 5.76 19.54 2.70
CA ARG A 400 4.45 19.86 3.29
C ARG A 400 4.58 20.64 4.60
N ALA A 401 5.47 20.22 5.46
CA ALA A 401 5.73 20.94 6.71
C ALA A 401 6.31 22.33 6.44
N ALA A 402 7.23 22.48 5.48
CA ALA A 402 7.75 23.78 5.06
C ALA A 402 6.63 24.67 4.52
N ASP A 403 5.75 24.18 3.66
CA ASP A 403 4.57 24.91 3.14
C ASP A 403 3.68 25.41 4.30
N THR A 404 3.49 24.58 5.33
CA THR A 404 2.67 24.90 6.50
C THR A 404 3.28 26.02 7.38
N TYR A 405 4.57 25.93 7.69
CA TYR A 405 5.20 26.79 8.69
C TYR A 405 5.97 27.99 8.10
N LEU A 406 6.48 27.87 6.86
CA LEU A 406 7.22 28.95 6.20
C LEU A 406 6.37 29.80 5.26
N LYS A 407 5.21 29.30 4.83
CA LYS A 407 4.23 30.00 3.97
C LYS A 407 4.90 30.56 2.70
N ASP A 408 4.88 31.87 2.49
CA ASP A 408 5.43 32.53 1.28
C ASP A 408 6.93 32.27 1.07
N ARG A 409 7.66 31.86 2.12
CA ARG A 409 9.09 31.49 2.03
C ARG A 409 9.33 30.02 1.75
N ALA A 410 8.27 29.20 1.72
CA ALA A 410 8.38 27.74 1.63
C ALA A 410 9.02 27.29 0.31
N ASP A 411 8.59 27.83 -0.82
CA ASP A 411 9.10 27.43 -2.15
C ASP A 411 10.61 27.66 -2.26
N GLY A 412 11.10 28.81 -1.83
CA GLY A 412 12.54 29.11 -1.80
C GLY A 412 13.34 28.16 -0.91
N ALA A 413 12.84 27.87 0.29
CA ALA A 413 13.47 26.96 1.23
C ALA A 413 13.50 25.50 0.71
N ILE A 414 12.40 25.05 0.11
CA ILE A 414 12.30 23.72 -0.49
C ILE A 414 13.25 23.60 -1.70
N HIS A 415 13.27 24.62 -2.55
CA HIS A 415 14.21 24.70 -3.69
C HIS A 415 15.66 24.58 -3.21
N GLU A 416 16.06 25.41 -2.25
CA GLU A 416 17.42 25.40 -1.70
C GLU A 416 17.80 24.03 -1.11
N ALA A 417 16.93 23.43 -0.32
CA ALA A 417 17.16 22.12 0.27
C ALA A 417 17.26 21.01 -0.79
N THR A 418 16.44 21.07 -1.84
CA THR A 418 16.46 20.12 -2.95
C THR A 418 17.73 20.23 -3.77
N VAL A 419 18.13 21.47 -4.08
CA VAL A 419 19.37 21.75 -4.83
C VAL A 419 20.60 21.36 -4.01
N LEU A 420 20.62 21.64 -2.72
CA LEU A 420 21.69 21.20 -1.81
C LEU A 420 21.83 19.68 -1.84
N TYR A 421 20.72 18.97 -1.63
CA TYR A 421 20.67 17.49 -1.68
C TYR A 421 21.20 16.94 -3.01
N GLY A 422 20.71 17.47 -4.12
CA GLY A 422 21.11 17.03 -5.46
C GLY A 422 22.60 17.28 -5.74
N ARG A 423 23.08 18.48 -5.45
CA ARG A 423 24.50 18.85 -5.64
C ARG A 423 25.44 17.98 -4.79
N GLN A 424 25.13 17.75 -3.53
CA GLN A 424 25.94 16.88 -2.68
C GLN A 424 26.01 15.45 -3.23
N ARG A 425 24.94 14.92 -3.83
CA ARG A 425 24.95 13.63 -4.54
C ARG A 425 25.90 13.68 -5.74
N GLY A 426 25.73 14.66 -6.61
CA GLY A 426 26.59 14.84 -7.77
C GLY A 426 28.07 14.98 -7.39
N GLN A 427 28.39 15.72 -6.34
CA GLN A 427 29.76 15.86 -5.83
C GLN A 427 30.38 14.55 -5.36
N ARG A 428 29.59 13.68 -4.70
CA ARG A 428 30.07 12.33 -4.34
C ARG A 428 30.34 11.47 -5.57
N MET A 429 29.44 11.54 -6.58
CA MET A 429 29.65 10.86 -7.86
C MET A 429 30.91 11.37 -8.55
N ARG A 430 31.13 12.71 -8.58
CA ARG A 430 32.34 13.35 -9.09
C ARG A 430 33.61 12.86 -8.38
N ALA A 431 33.60 12.87 -7.04
CA ALA A 431 34.75 12.41 -6.25
C ALA A 431 35.11 10.96 -6.58
N ARG A 432 34.12 10.09 -6.69
CA ARG A 432 34.29 8.68 -7.09
C ARG A 432 34.80 8.53 -8.53
N ALA A 433 34.31 9.36 -9.45
CA ALA A 433 34.82 9.39 -10.82
C ALA A 433 36.31 9.71 -10.87
N LEU A 434 36.72 10.77 -10.18
CA LEU A 434 38.12 11.20 -10.12
C LEU A 434 39.01 10.15 -9.46
N GLU A 435 38.57 9.53 -8.38
CA GLU A 435 39.30 8.46 -7.68
C GLU A 435 39.55 7.26 -8.61
N LYS A 436 38.55 6.91 -9.43
CA LYS A 436 38.61 5.74 -10.34
C LYS A 436 39.08 6.05 -11.74
N GLY A 437 39.44 7.30 -12.02
CA GLY A 437 39.86 7.72 -13.36
C GLY A 437 38.75 7.65 -14.42
N ILE A 438 37.49 7.80 -13.99
CA ILE A 438 36.32 7.86 -14.88
C ILE A 438 36.14 9.31 -15.38
N PRO A 439 35.97 9.56 -16.68
CA PRO A 439 35.74 10.91 -17.20
C PRO A 439 34.48 11.57 -16.60
N LEU A 440 34.55 12.90 -16.46
CA LEU A 440 33.42 13.71 -16.02
C LEU A 440 32.54 14.11 -17.22
N ASP A 441 32.05 13.13 -17.93
CA ASP A 441 31.18 13.25 -19.10
C ASP A 441 29.84 12.53 -18.87
N MET A 442 28.95 12.53 -19.87
CA MET A 442 27.64 11.90 -19.74
C MET A 442 27.72 10.38 -19.57
N ALA A 443 28.71 9.70 -20.18
CA ALA A 443 28.90 8.26 -20.00
C ALA A 443 29.34 7.93 -18.58
N GLY A 444 30.25 8.71 -18.00
CA GLY A 444 30.67 8.62 -16.61
C GLY A 444 29.52 8.92 -15.62
N TYR A 445 28.71 9.94 -15.92
CA TYR A 445 27.52 10.27 -15.11
C TYR A 445 26.53 9.09 -15.03
N PHE A 446 26.20 8.49 -16.17
CA PHE A 446 25.26 7.37 -16.20
C PHE A 446 25.84 6.09 -15.55
N ALA A 447 27.16 5.91 -15.60
CA ALA A 447 27.83 4.76 -15.01
C ALA A 447 27.91 4.80 -13.48
N LEU A 448 27.87 6.00 -12.87
CA LEU A 448 28.12 6.21 -11.44
C LEU A 448 26.86 6.41 -10.58
N ARG A 449 25.71 5.94 -11.04
CA ARG A 449 24.45 6.06 -10.27
C ARG A 449 24.60 5.55 -8.83
N GLU A 450 24.13 6.35 -7.87
CA GLU A 450 24.21 6.02 -6.44
C GLU A 450 23.12 5.06 -5.94
N TRP A 451 22.21 4.64 -6.78
CA TRP A 451 21.13 3.70 -6.41
C TRP A 451 20.78 2.81 -7.60
N ASN A 452 20.33 1.60 -7.28
CA ASN A 452 19.88 0.63 -8.27
C ASN A 452 18.37 0.47 -8.14
N PRO A 453 17.59 0.63 -9.22
CA PRO A 453 16.17 0.33 -9.22
C PRO A 453 15.93 -1.17 -9.07
N ASP A 454 14.83 -1.55 -8.43
CA ASP A 454 14.36 -2.93 -8.51
C ASP A 454 13.72 -3.16 -9.90
N PRO A 455 13.71 -4.41 -10.42
CA PRO A 455 13.06 -4.72 -11.68
C PRO A 455 11.59 -4.30 -11.68
N GLY A 456 11.18 -3.53 -12.68
CA GLY A 456 9.81 -3.02 -12.82
C GLY A 456 9.52 -1.68 -12.15
N ASP A 457 10.48 -1.07 -11.45
CA ASP A 457 10.33 0.27 -10.86
C ASP A 457 10.15 1.35 -11.94
N PHE A 458 10.77 1.17 -13.07
CA PHE A 458 10.74 2.13 -14.18
C PHE A 458 10.29 1.50 -15.49
N ASP A 459 9.52 2.27 -16.26
CA ASP A 459 9.26 2.05 -17.67
C ASP A 459 9.84 3.23 -18.45
N SER A 460 10.96 2.97 -19.12
CA SER A 460 11.72 3.99 -19.87
C SER A 460 11.87 3.58 -21.32
N GLU A 461 11.70 4.54 -22.21
CA GLU A 461 12.00 4.35 -23.63
C GLU A 461 12.95 5.43 -24.14
N THR A 462 13.80 5.07 -25.11
CA THR A 462 14.61 6.03 -25.84
C THR A 462 13.81 6.55 -27.03
N GLU A 463 13.49 7.85 -27.01
CA GLU A 463 12.81 8.54 -28.12
C GLU A 463 13.79 8.86 -29.23
N GLN A 464 14.99 9.32 -28.87
CA GLN A 464 16.04 9.70 -29.82
C GLN A 464 17.40 9.30 -29.26
N LYS A 465 18.26 8.71 -30.14
CA LYS A 465 19.62 8.31 -29.79
C LYS A 465 20.68 9.34 -30.22
N ALA A 466 20.47 10.02 -31.37
CA ALA A 466 21.37 11.01 -31.97
C ALA A 466 20.54 12.13 -32.65
N PRO A 467 21.07 13.39 -32.76
CA PRO A 467 22.38 13.88 -32.32
C PRO A 467 22.49 14.10 -30.80
N CYS A 468 21.40 14.03 -30.07
CA CYS A 468 21.37 14.03 -28.59
C CYS A 468 20.46 12.92 -28.09
N LEU A 469 20.69 12.47 -26.88
CA LEU A 469 19.85 11.45 -26.24
C LEU A 469 18.57 12.08 -25.69
N ILE A 470 17.42 11.56 -26.13
CA ILE A 470 16.11 11.91 -25.55
C ILE A 470 15.47 10.63 -24.99
N THR A 471 15.09 10.67 -23.73
CA THR A 471 14.40 9.55 -23.06
C THR A 471 13.05 9.96 -22.51
N ARG A 472 12.11 9.02 -22.53
CA ARG A 472 10.81 9.15 -21.88
C ARG A 472 10.71 8.17 -20.73
N GLN A 473 10.41 8.68 -19.55
CA GLN A 473 10.10 7.88 -18.37
C GLN A 473 8.60 7.84 -18.18
N LYS A 474 7.98 6.70 -18.48
CA LYS A 474 6.52 6.50 -18.39
C LYS A 474 6.06 6.05 -16.99
N LEU A 475 6.96 5.43 -16.23
CA LEU A 475 6.74 4.94 -14.90
C LEU A 475 7.87 5.37 -13.96
N CYS A 476 7.54 5.92 -12.81
CA CYS A 476 8.49 6.36 -11.81
C CYS A 476 7.99 6.02 -10.40
N PRO A 477 8.75 5.29 -9.57
CA PRO A 477 8.30 4.86 -8.26
C PRO A 477 8.14 6.01 -7.26
N TRP A 478 8.84 7.14 -7.44
CA TRP A 478 8.58 8.36 -6.66
C TRP A 478 7.19 8.90 -6.94
N THR A 479 6.82 9.05 -8.19
CA THR A 479 5.49 9.56 -8.57
C THR A 479 4.38 8.63 -8.10
N GLN A 480 4.61 7.31 -8.14
CA GLN A 480 3.67 6.34 -7.60
C GLN A 480 3.46 6.51 -6.10
N ALA A 481 4.55 6.68 -5.33
CA ALA A 481 4.46 6.93 -3.90
C ALA A 481 3.69 8.23 -3.61
N TRP A 482 3.98 9.32 -4.31
CA TRP A 482 3.26 10.57 -4.10
C TRP A 482 1.78 10.47 -4.47
N LYS A 483 1.44 9.82 -5.56
CA LYS A 483 0.04 9.54 -5.93
C LYS A 483 -0.66 8.72 -4.84
N LEU A 484 -0.02 7.65 -4.36
CA LEU A 484 -0.57 6.78 -3.31
C LEU A 484 -0.93 7.54 -2.02
N PHE A 485 -0.12 8.54 -1.66
CA PHE A 485 -0.28 9.30 -0.43
C PHE A 485 -0.83 10.73 -0.63
N SER A 486 -1.28 11.07 -1.83
CA SER A 486 -1.82 12.41 -2.17
C SER A 486 -0.83 13.55 -1.94
N MET A 487 0.43 13.32 -2.35
CA MET A 487 1.55 14.23 -2.15
C MET A 487 2.14 14.78 -3.46
N GLU A 488 1.41 14.67 -4.59
CA GLU A 488 1.91 15.06 -5.92
C GLU A 488 2.34 16.54 -5.97
N LYS A 489 1.59 17.42 -5.30
CA LYS A 489 1.95 18.85 -5.18
C LYS A 489 3.41 19.02 -4.72
N TYR A 490 3.80 18.26 -3.72
CA TYR A 490 5.15 18.33 -3.14
C TYR A 490 6.17 17.54 -3.95
N GLY A 491 5.74 16.43 -4.56
CA GLY A 491 6.56 15.66 -5.48
C GLY A 491 7.00 16.43 -6.71
N ALA A 492 6.13 17.31 -7.24
CA ALA A 492 6.46 18.18 -8.36
C ALA A 492 7.65 19.11 -8.05
N LEU A 493 7.76 19.60 -6.80
CA LEU A 493 8.88 20.43 -6.36
C LEU A 493 10.21 19.65 -6.34
N TYR A 494 10.17 18.34 -6.01
CA TYR A 494 11.34 17.47 -6.10
C TYR A 494 11.84 17.33 -7.54
N CYS A 495 10.94 16.94 -8.45
CA CYS A 495 11.30 16.71 -9.86
C CYS A 495 11.72 17.99 -10.58
N ARG A 496 11.25 19.17 -10.15
CA ARG A 496 11.68 20.46 -10.71
C ARG A 496 13.19 20.69 -10.59
N ASP A 497 13.78 20.25 -9.49
CA ASP A 497 15.12 20.67 -9.11
C ASP A 497 16.15 19.55 -9.03
N VAL A 498 15.77 18.30 -8.68
CA VAL A 498 16.72 17.28 -8.24
C VAL A 498 17.64 16.75 -9.33
N ASP A 499 17.12 16.45 -10.52
CA ASP A 499 17.92 15.79 -11.58
C ASP A 499 18.98 16.74 -12.13
N TRP A 500 18.58 17.99 -12.36
CA TRP A 500 19.51 19.04 -12.73
C TRP A 500 20.56 19.28 -11.64
N ALA A 501 20.17 19.33 -10.38
CA ALA A 501 21.08 19.59 -9.26
C ALA A 501 22.13 18.46 -9.11
N ILE A 502 21.74 17.21 -9.32
CA ILE A 502 22.67 16.06 -9.30
C ILE A 502 23.69 16.21 -10.43
N LEU A 503 23.22 16.44 -11.66
CA LEU A 503 24.09 16.60 -12.81
C LEU A 503 25.05 17.78 -12.63
N ASN A 504 24.57 18.93 -12.17
CA ASN A 504 25.37 20.12 -11.89
C ASN A 504 26.42 19.85 -10.79
N GLY A 505 26.08 19.08 -9.76
CA GLY A 505 27.04 18.67 -8.73
C GLY A 505 28.12 17.71 -9.26
N PHE A 506 27.80 16.88 -10.25
CA PHE A 506 28.74 15.99 -10.89
C PHE A 506 29.70 16.75 -11.82
N GLU A 507 29.16 17.51 -12.79
CA GLU A 507 29.93 18.32 -13.69
C GLU A 507 29.08 19.52 -14.20
N PRO A 508 29.41 20.76 -13.77
CA PRO A 508 28.59 21.93 -14.09
C PRO A 508 28.48 22.27 -15.59
N SER A 509 29.37 21.75 -16.44
CA SER A 509 29.32 21.96 -17.89
C SER A 509 28.30 21.07 -18.60
N LEU A 510 27.85 20.00 -17.95
CA LEU A 510 26.82 19.10 -18.48
C LEU A 510 25.43 19.71 -18.35
N ARG A 511 24.57 19.40 -19.31
CA ARG A 511 23.21 19.96 -19.38
C ARG A 511 22.17 18.85 -19.41
N LEU A 512 21.05 19.13 -18.77
CA LEU A 512 19.83 18.36 -18.80
C LEU A 512 18.66 19.32 -19.02
N GLU A 513 17.83 19.01 -19.99
CA GLU A 513 16.57 19.72 -20.23
C GLU A 513 15.43 18.77 -19.87
N LEU A 514 14.57 19.20 -18.96
CA LEU A 514 13.39 18.47 -18.48
C LEU A 514 12.15 19.18 -18.97
N GLU A 515 11.52 18.65 -20.02
CA GLU A 515 10.41 19.32 -20.70
C GLU A 515 9.06 19.03 -20.04
N SER A 516 8.91 17.86 -19.45
CA SER A 516 7.67 17.44 -18.76
C SER A 516 7.99 16.46 -17.63
N THR A 517 7.11 16.40 -16.64
CA THR A 517 7.25 15.46 -15.51
C THR A 517 5.92 14.77 -15.18
N LEU A 518 6.00 13.48 -14.84
CA LEU A 518 4.88 12.70 -14.32
C LEU A 518 4.30 13.30 -13.04
N SER A 519 5.15 13.89 -12.19
CA SER A 519 4.74 14.53 -10.94
C SER A 519 3.94 15.81 -11.14
N ALA A 520 4.10 16.49 -12.28
CA ALA A 520 3.30 17.63 -12.69
C ALA A 520 2.06 17.26 -13.52
N GLY A 521 1.76 15.97 -13.66
CA GLY A 521 0.58 15.46 -14.37
C GLY A 521 0.78 15.25 -15.87
N ALA A 522 2.02 15.24 -16.38
CA ALA A 522 2.31 14.85 -17.76
C ALA A 522 2.24 13.32 -17.91
N CYS A 523 2.09 12.84 -19.16
CA CYS A 523 2.07 11.40 -19.48
C CYS A 523 3.43 10.71 -19.32
N CYS A 524 4.52 11.49 -19.32
CA CYS A 524 5.89 11.00 -19.10
C CYS A 524 6.78 12.14 -18.60
N CYS A 525 7.92 11.77 -17.96
CA CYS A 525 9.05 12.68 -17.85
C CYS A 525 9.84 12.61 -19.14
N ARG A 526 10.07 13.73 -19.81
CA ARG A 526 10.87 13.80 -21.03
C ARG A 526 12.19 14.51 -20.74
N PHE A 527 13.27 13.76 -20.86
CA PHE A 527 14.63 14.22 -20.58
C PHE A 527 15.41 14.35 -21.89
N THR A 528 16.00 15.50 -22.12
CA THR A 528 16.95 15.74 -23.21
C THR A 528 18.35 15.94 -22.63
N TYR A 529 19.32 15.14 -23.10
CA TYR A 529 20.73 15.20 -22.73
C TYR A 529 21.55 15.67 -23.94
N PRO A 530 21.83 16.99 -24.08
CA PRO A 530 22.44 17.54 -25.29
C PRO A 530 23.84 17.01 -25.58
N GLN A 531 24.59 16.58 -24.55
CA GLN A 531 25.95 16.07 -24.65
C GLN A 531 26.05 14.53 -24.62
N ALA A 532 24.91 13.82 -24.74
CA ALA A 532 24.89 12.35 -24.89
C ALA A 532 24.44 11.99 -26.32
N CYS A 533 25.14 11.05 -26.94
CA CYS A 533 24.74 10.42 -28.19
C CYS A 533 24.80 8.91 -27.96
N GLN A 534 23.64 8.25 -27.86
CA GLN A 534 23.58 6.82 -27.56
C GLN A 534 23.88 5.96 -28.80
N ASP A 535 25.13 5.98 -29.21
CA ASP A 535 25.70 5.07 -30.22
C ASP A 535 26.47 3.92 -29.53
N ALA A 536 26.97 2.98 -30.35
CA ALA A 536 27.72 1.82 -29.85
C ALA A 536 29.00 2.20 -29.08
N ALA A 537 29.62 3.35 -29.40
CA ALA A 537 30.80 3.82 -28.70
C ALA A 537 30.46 4.34 -27.32
N PHE A 538 29.37 5.07 -27.20
CA PHE A 538 28.84 5.57 -25.92
C PHE A 538 28.40 4.41 -24.99
N GLU A 539 27.68 3.44 -25.55
CA GLU A 539 27.23 2.26 -24.79
C GLU A 539 28.44 1.45 -24.27
N ALA A 540 29.46 1.21 -25.11
CA ALA A 540 30.68 0.55 -24.68
C ALA A 540 31.48 1.33 -23.63
N GLN A 541 31.49 2.66 -23.71
CA GLN A 541 32.11 3.51 -22.67
C GLN A 541 31.33 3.41 -21.34
N GLN A 542 30.00 3.50 -21.41
CA GLN A 542 29.16 3.40 -20.24
C GLN A 542 29.34 2.05 -19.52
N GLU A 543 29.35 0.94 -20.24
CA GLU A 543 29.63 -0.39 -19.72
C GLU A 543 31.00 -0.49 -19.06
N LYS A 544 32.03 0.02 -19.74
CA LYS A 544 33.40 0.07 -19.21
C LYS A 544 33.49 0.84 -17.91
N TRP A 545 32.86 2.02 -17.84
CA TRP A 545 32.88 2.85 -16.65
C TRP A 545 32.01 2.26 -15.52
N ALA A 546 30.89 1.61 -15.83
CA ALA A 546 30.07 0.90 -14.85
C ALA A 546 30.83 -0.28 -14.22
N ALA A 547 31.58 -1.05 -15.03
CA ALA A 547 32.44 -2.11 -14.53
C ALA A 547 33.54 -1.57 -13.61
N LEU A 548 34.16 -0.43 -13.96
CA LEU A 548 35.19 0.22 -13.13
C LEU A 548 34.61 0.85 -11.87
N ALA A 549 33.40 1.39 -11.93
CA ALA A 549 32.70 1.93 -10.77
C ALA A 549 32.46 0.86 -9.69
N GLY A 550 32.15 -0.36 -10.11
CA GLY A 550 31.95 -1.51 -9.23
C GLY A 550 30.58 -1.52 -8.53
N ALA A 551 30.26 -2.64 -7.88
CA ALA A 551 28.97 -2.85 -7.22
C ALA A 551 28.76 -1.92 -5.99
N ASP A 552 29.82 -1.43 -5.38
CA ASP A 552 29.77 -0.57 -4.19
C ASP A 552 29.39 0.89 -4.48
N ALA A 553 29.13 1.24 -5.77
CA ALA A 553 28.67 2.56 -6.15
C ALA A 553 27.26 2.87 -5.59
N GLY A 554 26.40 1.84 -5.46
CA GLY A 554 25.05 1.97 -4.95
C GLY A 554 24.99 2.14 -3.43
N GLN A 555 24.11 3.05 -2.97
CA GLN A 555 23.80 3.24 -1.56
C GLN A 555 22.36 2.81 -1.26
N PRO A 556 22.06 2.27 -0.07
CA PRO A 556 20.70 1.87 0.30
C PRO A 556 19.77 3.09 0.40
N PHE A 557 18.46 2.90 0.19
CA PHE A 557 17.49 3.99 0.30
C PHE A 557 17.41 4.60 1.71
N ALA A 558 17.75 3.86 2.76
CA ALA A 558 17.88 4.43 4.11
C ALA A 558 18.94 5.56 4.14
N TYR A 559 20.08 5.37 3.45
CA TYR A 559 21.11 6.40 3.30
C TYR A 559 20.61 7.63 2.52
N HIS A 560 19.92 7.42 1.39
CA HIS A 560 19.39 8.53 0.59
C HIS A 560 18.28 9.27 1.34
N THR A 561 17.44 8.57 2.10
CA THR A 561 16.39 9.15 2.92
C THR A 561 16.97 9.98 4.07
N ALA A 562 18.02 9.48 4.72
CA ALA A 562 18.76 10.24 5.73
C ALA A 562 19.40 11.49 5.12
N HIS A 563 19.96 11.39 3.93
CA HIS A 563 20.59 12.52 3.24
C HIS A 563 19.61 13.63 2.93
N VAL A 564 18.44 13.32 2.34
CA VAL A 564 17.43 14.36 2.05
C VAL A 564 16.93 15.02 3.33
N TYR A 565 16.72 14.26 4.41
CA TYR A 565 16.35 14.82 5.71
C TYR A 565 17.43 15.76 6.25
N CYS A 566 18.71 15.38 6.18
CA CYS A 566 19.81 16.21 6.65
C CYS A 566 20.03 17.47 5.80
N ALA A 567 19.82 17.40 4.49
CA ALA A 567 19.87 18.57 3.61
C ALA A 567 18.77 19.59 3.97
N PHE A 568 17.54 19.13 4.17
CA PHE A 568 16.48 19.99 4.69
C PHE A 568 16.83 20.58 6.06
N ARG A 569 17.29 19.74 6.99
CA ARG A 569 17.69 20.20 8.33
C ARG A 569 18.77 21.28 8.27
N GLN A 570 19.69 21.20 7.34
CA GLN A 570 20.73 22.21 7.16
C GLN A 570 20.12 23.55 6.74
N VAL A 571 19.25 23.57 5.75
CA VAL A 571 18.58 24.78 5.26
C VAL A 571 17.59 25.34 6.29
N MET A 572 16.84 24.48 6.97
CA MET A 572 15.83 24.91 7.95
C MET A 572 16.45 25.65 9.15
N ARG A 573 17.75 25.50 9.44
CA ARG A 573 18.44 26.27 10.50
C ARG A 573 18.36 27.78 10.26
N ASP A 574 18.35 28.20 9.02
CA ASP A 574 18.28 29.64 8.66
C ASP A 574 16.89 30.24 8.88
N TYR A 575 15.89 29.42 9.17
CA TYR A 575 14.51 29.79 9.45
C TYR A 575 14.14 29.78 10.94
N GLY A 576 15.13 29.53 11.85
CA GLY A 576 14.94 29.54 13.30
C GLY A 576 13.81 28.65 13.77
N GLU A 577 12.98 29.13 14.71
CA GLU A 577 11.86 28.35 15.30
C GLU A 577 10.89 27.77 14.26
N ALA A 578 10.62 28.49 13.16
CA ALA A 578 9.76 27.96 12.10
C ALA A 578 10.39 26.77 11.38
N GLY A 579 11.71 26.82 11.16
CA GLY A 579 12.46 25.71 10.60
C GLY A 579 12.53 24.49 11.54
N GLU A 580 12.64 24.71 12.85
CA GLU A 580 12.57 23.65 13.85
C GLU A 580 11.21 22.95 13.80
N LYS A 581 10.09 23.70 13.76
CA LYS A 581 8.74 23.16 13.61
C LYS A 581 8.55 22.35 12.34
N VAL A 582 9.17 22.77 11.22
CA VAL A 582 9.17 21.99 9.97
C VAL A 582 9.78 20.61 10.20
N MET A 583 10.96 20.55 10.82
CA MET A 583 11.67 19.30 11.03
C MET A 583 10.95 18.37 12.03
N GLU A 584 10.42 18.93 13.12
CA GLU A 584 9.65 18.20 14.12
C GLU A 584 8.37 17.60 13.52
N GLN A 585 7.61 18.40 12.77
CA GLN A 585 6.38 17.95 12.15
C GLN A 585 6.65 16.87 11.11
N ALA A 586 7.63 17.05 10.22
CA ALA A 586 7.97 16.06 9.21
C ALA A 586 8.43 14.74 9.84
N GLN A 587 9.20 14.79 10.93
CA GLN A 587 9.62 13.61 11.68
C GLN A 587 8.43 12.89 12.31
N ALA A 588 7.53 13.62 12.97
CA ALA A 588 6.34 13.06 13.62
C ALA A 588 5.43 12.39 12.57
N ASP A 589 5.19 13.08 11.46
CA ASP A 589 4.40 12.56 10.35
C ASP A 589 5.05 11.29 9.75
N PHE A 590 6.35 11.32 9.49
CA PHE A 590 7.05 10.15 8.94
C PHE A 590 6.94 8.93 9.85
N LYS A 591 7.11 9.11 11.16
CA LYS A 591 6.94 8.03 12.15
C LYS A 591 5.51 7.50 12.17
N SER A 592 4.51 8.36 11.97
CA SER A 592 3.10 7.93 11.89
C SER A 592 2.81 7.10 10.64
N TYR A 593 3.50 7.35 9.52
CA TYR A 593 3.38 6.58 8.29
C TYR A 593 4.15 5.25 8.33
N TYR A 594 5.35 5.23 8.93
CA TYR A 594 6.32 4.13 8.74
C TYR A 594 6.84 3.49 10.03
N THR A 595 6.46 3.91 11.19
CA THR A 595 6.92 3.44 12.51
C THR A 595 8.28 4.00 12.96
N GLU A 596 8.47 3.99 14.29
CA GLU A 596 9.73 4.37 14.96
C GLU A 596 10.93 3.53 14.49
N ARG A 597 10.71 2.24 14.19
CA ARG A 597 11.77 1.34 13.72
C ARG A 597 12.36 1.80 12.37
N VAL A 598 11.51 2.13 11.41
CA VAL A 598 11.97 2.61 10.08
C VAL A 598 12.71 3.94 10.23
N TRP A 599 12.21 4.82 11.10
CA TRP A 599 12.91 6.06 11.41
C TRP A 599 14.31 5.82 11.98
N ASN A 600 14.46 4.92 12.97
CA ASN A 600 15.73 4.63 13.61
C ASN A 600 16.75 4.01 12.64
N GLU A 601 16.30 3.19 11.69
CA GLU A 601 17.14 2.64 10.63
C GLU A 601 17.68 3.75 9.69
N ILE A 602 16.85 4.75 9.36
CA ILE A 602 17.27 5.93 8.59
C ILE A 602 18.20 6.81 9.43
N ALA A 603 17.86 7.06 10.69
CA ALA A 603 18.61 7.93 11.58
C ALA A 603 20.03 7.42 11.85
N ALA A 604 20.28 6.12 11.73
CA ALA A 604 21.62 5.54 11.83
C ALA A 604 22.61 6.11 10.79
N TYR A 605 22.11 6.69 9.70
CA TYR A 605 22.94 7.33 8.67
C TYR A 605 23.14 8.83 8.88
N PHE A 606 22.48 9.49 9.82
CA PHE A 606 22.57 10.95 9.98
C PHE A 606 24.01 11.45 10.19
N GLY A 607 24.83 10.67 10.90
CA GLY A 607 26.23 11.00 11.11
C GLY A 607 27.11 11.05 9.85
N LYS A 608 26.62 10.52 8.73
CA LYS A 608 27.31 10.61 7.42
C LYS A 608 27.13 11.95 6.72
N PHE A 609 26.22 12.82 7.21
CA PHE A 609 25.82 14.07 6.60
C PHE A 609 25.91 15.27 7.57
N GLN A 610 26.67 15.16 8.64
CA GLN A 610 26.93 16.23 9.61
C GLN A 610 28.05 17.14 9.14
#